data_bd57ac3c536dbf81b5009e15d319f010
#
_entry.id   bd57ac3c536dbf81b5009e15d319f010
#
_cell.length_a   1.000
_cell.length_b   1.000
_cell.length_c   1.000
_cell.angle_alpha   90.00
_cell.angle_beta   90.00
_cell.angle_gamma   90.00
#
_symmetry.space_group_name_H-M   'P 1'
#
loop_
_entity.id
_entity.type
_entity.pdbx_description
1 polymer ?
#
loop_
_entity_poly.entity_id
_entity_poly.type
_entity_poly.pdbx_seq_one_letter_code
_entity_poly.pdbx_strand_id
1 'polypeptide(L)'
;EFDTKYAHLPIILNNENKKMSKRDDASSVKWLLSQGFLPDAIINYLLLLGNKTPSEVFRLPDAISWFDLKNISKSPAKFDIDKLRFLNREHLKAMDDKTISKLFGFSDEAIGKLGKLYLEEASTLSELEPKIKAIFAPKNFDNEWANEMKTIQAILQDAPYMSDYDEFKNYIIEKTGLKGKSLFKPLRLLLTNAEHGPDLSEIYSQIKSYLLEVIS
;
A
#
# COMPACT_ATOMS: atom_id res chain seq x y z
N GLU A 1 -18.50 -7.37 47.85
CA GLU A 1 -17.05 -7.57 47.61
C GLU A 1 -16.85 -7.80 46.12
N PHE A 2 -15.97 -6.98 45.51
CA PHE A 2 -15.60 -7.19 44.11
C PHE A 2 -14.43 -8.20 44.10
N ASP A 3 -14.63 -9.36 43.49
CA ASP A 3 -13.59 -10.36 43.27
C ASP A 3 -12.67 -9.88 42.08
N THR A 4 -11.62 -9.14 42.42
CA THR A 4 -10.68 -8.61 41.44
C THR A 4 -9.75 -9.72 40.98
N LYS A 5 -9.79 -10.04 39.67
CA LYS A 5 -8.90 -11.02 39.06
C LYS A 5 -7.66 -10.32 38.50
N TYR A 6 -6.50 -10.91 38.75
CA TYR A 6 -5.21 -10.41 38.24
C TYR A 6 -4.64 -11.38 37.21
N ALA A 7 -4.05 -10.82 36.16
CA ALA A 7 -3.30 -11.59 35.18
C ALA A 7 -2.00 -10.85 34.84
N HIS A 8 -0.94 -11.61 34.59
CA HIS A 8 0.36 -11.10 34.16
C HIS A 8 0.66 -11.61 32.77
N LEU A 9 0.80 -10.68 31.82
CA LEU A 9 1.25 -11.01 30.47
C LEU A 9 2.78 -11.13 30.43
N PRO A 10 3.33 -12.00 29.55
CA PRO A 10 4.78 -12.08 29.36
C PRO A 10 5.32 -10.77 28.77
N ILE A 11 6.61 -10.55 28.96
CA ILE A 11 7.29 -9.41 28.34
C ILE A 11 7.44 -9.61 26.82
N ILE A 12 7.44 -8.52 26.09
CA ILE A 12 7.77 -8.51 24.66
C ILE A 12 9.26 -8.19 24.52
N LEU A 13 9.95 -8.99 23.72
CA LEU A 13 11.36 -8.84 23.40
C LEU A 13 11.56 -8.16 22.06
N ASN A 14 12.61 -7.35 21.92
CA ASN A 14 13.04 -6.78 20.67
C ASN A 14 13.90 -7.79 19.85
N ASN A 15 14.41 -7.36 18.70
CA ASN A 15 15.23 -8.20 17.82
C ASN A 15 16.52 -8.71 18.47
N GLU A 16 17.04 -8.01 19.50
CA GLU A 16 18.23 -8.38 20.26
C GLU A 16 17.91 -9.32 21.45
N ASN A 17 16.67 -9.83 21.56
CA ASN A 17 16.18 -10.61 22.70
C ASN A 17 16.22 -9.87 24.05
N LYS A 18 16.23 -8.54 24.01
CA LYS A 18 16.10 -7.69 25.20
C LYS A 18 14.66 -7.25 25.38
N LYS A 19 14.26 -6.95 26.61
CA LYS A 19 12.93 -6.38 26.91
C LYS A 19 12.72 -5.13 26.07
N MET A 20 11.62 -5.09 25.32
CA MET A 20 11.21 -3.94 24.56
C MET A 20 10.97 -2.75 25.49
N SER A 21 11.55 -1.59 25.18
CA SER A 21 11.51 -0.40 26.02
C SER A 21 10.75 0.72 25.33
N LYS A 22 10.39 1.79 26.07
CA LYS A 22 9.77 2.99 25.51
C LYS A 22 10.67 3.75 24.50
N ARG A 23 11.95 3.40 24.39
CA ARG A 23 12.91 3.96 23.43
C ARG A 23 12.90 3.22 22.09
N ASP A 24 12.29 2.05 22.05
CA ASP A 24 12.07 1.30 20.82
C ASP A 24 10.78 1.87 20.17
N ASP A 25 10.88 2.62 19.09
CA ASP A 25 9.76 3.31 18.43
C ASP A 25 8.55 2.39 18.19
N ALA A 26 8.82 1.17 17.72
CA ALA A 26 7.79 0.15 17.48
C ALA A 26 7.09 -0.37 18.77
N SER A 27 7.51 0.05 19.96
CA SER A 27 6.81 -0.25 21.22
C SER A 27 5.56 0.61 21.42
N SER A 28 5.38 1.66 20.61
CA SER A 28 4.28 2.61 20.71
C SER A 28 3.23 2.39 19.64
N VAL A 29 1.99 2.10 20.03
CA VAL A 29 0.84 2.04 19.12
C VAL A 29 0.69 3.36 18.34
N LYS A 30 0.94 4.51 19.00
CA LYS A 30 0.89 5.82 18.36
C LYS A 30 1.91 5.92 17.21
N TRP A 31 3.12 5.40 17.41
CA TRP A 31 4.12 5.36 16.37
C TRP A 31 3.69 4.46 15.21
N LEU A 32 3.20 3.24 15.50
CA LEU A 32 2.70 2.33 14.47
C LEU A 32 1.60 2.97 13.62
N LEU A 33 0.65 3.66 14.25
CA LEU A 33 -0.39 4.39 13.53
C LEU A 33 0.19 5.52 12.66
N SER A 34 1.21 6.25 13.16
CA SER A 34 1.89 7.29 12.38
C SER A 34 2.69 6.76 11.19
N GLN A 35 3.10 5.49 11.23
CA GLN A 35 3.72 4.78 10.10
C GLN A 35 2.68 4.24 9.09
N GLY A 36 1.40 4.48 9.32
CA GLY A 36 0.32 4.06 8.41
C GLY A 36 -0.09 2.60 8.55
N PHE A 37 0.22 1.96 9.70
CA PHE A 37 -0.38 0.66 10.02
C PHE A 37 -1.85 0.82 10.36
N LEU A 38 -2.69 -0.09 9.87
CA LEU A 38 -4.11 -0.12 10.17
C LEU A 38 -4.37 -0.56 11.61
N PRO A 39 -5.33 0.04 12.33
CA PRO A 39 -5.71 -0.41 13.67
C PRO A 39 -6.03 -1.91 13.74
N ASP A 40 -6.77 -2.44 12.75
CA ASP A 40 -7.13 -3.86 12.68
C ASP A 40 -5.90 -4.77 12.55
N ALA A 41 -4.90 -4.37 11.76
CA ALA A 41 -3.64 -5.10 11.61
C ALA A 41 -2.82 -5.09 12.90
N ILE A 42 -2.78 -3.96 13.61
CA ILE A 42 -2.10 -3.86 14.91
C ILE A 42 -2.78 -4.76 15.93
N ILE A 43 -4.11 -4.77 16.01
CA ILE A 43 -4.87 -5.64 16.92
C ILE A 43 -4.63 -7.11 16.56
N ASN A 44 -4.73 -7.47 15.29
CA ASN A 44 -4.44 -8.82 14.81
C ASN A 44 -3.04 -9.27 15.27
N TYR A 45 -2.03 -8.43 15.04
CA TYR A 45 -0.66 -8.72 15.42
C TYR A 45 -0.48 -8.89 16.94
N LEU A 46 -1.04 -7.98 17.73
CA LEU A 46 -0.95 -8.05 19.20
C LEU A 46 -1.60 -9.33 19.77
N LEU A 47 -2.69 -9.78 19.18
CA LEU A 47 -3.33 -11.05 19.56
C LEU A 47 -2.48 -12.26 19.18
N LEU A 48 -1.72 -12.21 18.08
CA LEU A 48 -0.78 -13.27 17.69
C LEU A 48 0.42 -13.37 18.65
N LEU A 49 0.84 -12.27 19.27
CA LEU A 49 2.02 -12.22 20.16
C LEU A 49 1.92 -13.06 21.44
N GLY A 50 0.97 -13.89 21.60
CA GLY A 50 0.91 -14.72 22.80
C GLY A 50 -0.20 -15.74 22.75
N ASN A 51 -0.86 -15.87 21.61
CA ASN A 51 -1.99 -16.78 21.45
C ASN A 51 -1.78 -17.76 20.30
N LYS A 52 -2.35 -18.94 20.45
CA LYS A 52 -2.64 -19.82 19.31
C LYS A 52 -3.97 -19.38 18.73
N THR A 53 -3.95 -18.93 17.48
CA THR A 53 -5.13 -18.42 16.78
C THR A 53 -5.62 -19.44 15.73
N PRO A 54 -6.92 -19.52 15.43
CA PRO A 54 -7.45 -20.41 14.39
C PRO A 54 -6.94 -20.08 12.98
N SER A 55 -6.65 -18.78 12.74
CA SER A 55 -6.08 -18.27 11.49
C SER A 55 -5.03 -17.22 11.80
N GLU A 56 -4.19 -16.91 10.82
CA GLU A 56 -3.14 -15.90 10.97
C GLU A 56 -3.68 -14.48 10.76
N VAL A 57 -4.56 -14.33 9.78
CA VAL A 57 -5.25 -13.06 9.46
C VAL A 57 -6.70 -13.17 9.91
N PHE A 58 -7.12 -12.26 10.77
CA PHE A 58 -8.48 -12.19 11.30
C PHE A 58 -8.83 -10.74 11.69
N ARG A 59 -10.12 -10.48 11.81
CA ARG A 59 -10.63 -9.19 12.29
C ARG A 59 -11.01 -9.29 13.77
N LEU A 60 -11.11 -8.14 14.44
CA LEU A 60 -11.46 -8.09 15.86
C LEU A 60 -12.78 -8.83 16.20
N PRO A 61 -13.88 -8.74 15.41
CA PRO A 61 -15.09 -9.51 15.70
C PRO A 61 -14.87 -11.02 15.74
N ASP A 62 -13.99 -11.53 14.85
CA ASP A 62 -13.67 -12.96 14.81
C ASP A 62 -12.90 -13.37 16.08
N ALA A 63 -11.94 -12.52 16.50
CA ALA A 63 -11.14 -12.75 17.69
C ALA A 63 -11.97 -12.81 18.98
N ILE A 64 -13.00 -12.00 19.11
CA ILE A 64 -13.89 -12.01 20.28
C ILE A 64 -14.53 -13.40 20.49
N SER A 65 -14.79 -14.15 19.42
CA SER A 65 -15.44 -15.45 19.49
C SER A 65 -14.58 -16.56 20.09
N TRP A 66 -13.26 -16.46 20.01
CA TRP A 66 -12.32 -17.52 20.45
C TRP A 66 -11.27 -17.04 21.46
N PHE A 67 -11.17 -15.75 21.73
CA PHE A 67 -10.16 -15.23 22.66
C PHE A 67 -10.48 -15.64 24.10
N ASP A 68 -9.47 -16.25 24.77
CA ASP A 68 -9.53 -16.57 26.18
C ASP A 68 -8.19 -16.25 26.85
N LEU A 69 -8.21 -15.42 27.88
CA LEU A 69 -7.03 -15.05 28.67
C LEU A 69 -6.26 -16.25 29.23
N LYS A 70 -6.94 -17.39 29.46
CA LYS A 70 -6.30 -18.62 29.95
C LYS A 70 -5.37 -19.26 28.94
N ASN A 71 -5.58 -18.97 27.67
CA ASN A 71 -4.81 -19.54 26.54
C ASN A 71 -3.59 -18.70 26.18
N ILE A 72 -3.34 -17.56 26.87
CA ILE A 72 -2.17 -16.73 26.59
C ILE A 72 -0.91 -17.48 27.02
N SER A 73 0.06 -17.52 26.14
CA SER A 73 1.38 -18.11 26.39
C SER A 73 2.08 -17.41 27.58
N LYS A 74 2.73 -18.19 28.43
CA LYS A 74 3.56 -17.68 29.53
C LYS A 74 5.00 -17.33 29.09
N SER A 75 5.38 -17.74 27.88
CA SER A 75 6.70 -17.47 27.33
C SER A 75 6.77 -16.07 26.72
N PRO A 76 7.91 -15.35 26.83
CA PRO A 76 8.12 -14.09 26.15
C PRO A 76 7.87 -14.22 24.64
N ALA A 77 7.21 -13.23 24.07
CA ALA A 77 7.03 -13.11 22.61
C ALA A 77 8.08 -12.14 22.05
N LYS A 78 8.58 -12.42 20.87
CA LYS A 78 9.48 -11.53 20.14
C LYS A 78 8.68 -10.64 19.20
N PHE A 79 8.92 -9.32 19.26
CA PHE A 79 8.32 -8.39 18.31
C PHE A 79 8.97 -8.56 16.93
N ASP A 80 8.15 -8.72 15.90
CA ASP A 80 8.52 -8.91 14.52
C ASP A 80 7.77 -7.90 13.63
N ILE A 81 8.48 -6.86 13.21
CA ILE A 81 7.89 -5.80 12.37
C ILE A 81 7.53 -6.32 10.97
N ASP A 82 8.28 -7.27 10.42
CA ASP A 82 8.02 -7.82 9.09
C ASP A 82 6.72 -8.63 9.10
N LYS A 83 6.45 -9.33 10.21
CA LYS A 83 5.19 -10.00 10.44
C LYS A 83 4.02 -9.01 10.51
N LEU A 84 4.19 -7.90 11.23
CA LEU A 84 3.18 -6.85 11.27
C LEU A 84 2.96 -6.22 9.89
N ARG A 85 4.03 -5.99 9.10
CA ARG A 85 3.94 -5.49 7.72
C ARG A 85 3.16 -6.45 6.82
N PHE A 86 3.43 -7.74 6.94
CA PHE A 86 2.67 -8.78 6.23
C PHE A 86 1.17 -8.70 6.56
N LEU A 87 0.83 -8.71 7.86
CA LEU A 87 -0.58 -8.62 8.29
C LEU A 87 -1.25 -7.35 7.78
N ASN A 88 -0.53 -6.22 7.81
CA ASN A 88 -1.06 -4.95 7.34
C ASN A 88 -1.40 -4.99 5.84
N ARG A 89 -0.53 -5.61 5.02
CA ARG A 89 -0.83 -5.84 3.59
C ARG A 89 -2.07 -6.70 3.39
N GLU A 90 -2.21 -7.78 4.15
CA GLU A 90 -3.39 -8.66 4.05
C GLU A 90 -4.68 -7.92 4.44
N HIS A 91 -4.66 -7.09 5.48
CA HIS A 91 -5.78 -6.24 5.84
C HIS A 91 -6.09 -5.18 4.76
N LEU A 92 -5.07 -4.56 4.15
CA LEU A 92 -5.24 -3.64 3.03
C LEU A 92 -5.83 -4.34 1.79
N LYS A 93 -5.35 -5.54 1.44
CA LYS A 93 -5.91 -6.35 0.35
C LYS A 93 -7.39 -6.67 0.56
N ALA A 94 -7.78 -6.98 1.81
CA ALA A 94 -9.15 -7.32 2.16
C ALA A 94 -10.10 -6.11 2.31
N MET A 95 -9.55 -4.89 2.42
CA MET A 95 -10.35 -3.66 2.51
C MET A 95 -11.04 -3.38 1.17
N ASP A 96 -12.26 -2.83 1.19
CA ASP A 96 -12.94 -2.42 -0.04
C ASP A 96 -12.21 -1.25 -0.72
N ASP A 97 -12.23 -1.25 -2.05
CA ASP A 97 -11.45 -0.33 -2.87
C ASP A 97 -11.88 1.13 -2.67
N LYS A 98 -13.17 1.38 -2.47
CA LYS A 98 -13.70 2.72 -2.22
C LYS A 98 -13.22 3.30 -0.90
N THR A 99 -13.09 2.45 0.12
CA THR A 99 -12.53 2.86 1.42
C THR A 99 -11.06 3.23 1.29
N ILE A 100 -10.27 2.43 0.56
CA ILE A 100 -8.86 2.76 0.28
C ILE A 100 -8.74 4.06 -0.51
N SER A 101 -9.55 4.25 -1.56
CA SER A 101 -9.59 5.49 -2.35
C SER A 101 -9.79 6.72 -1.47
N LYS A 102 -10.71 6.66 -0.52
CA LYS A 102 -10.99 7.76 0.41
C LYS A 102 -9.79 8.10 1.29
N LEU A 103 -8.96 7.11 1.65
CA LEU A 103 -7.73 7.36 2.41
C LEU A 103 -6.72 8.19 1.62
N PHE A 104 -6.78 8.15 0.29
CA PHE A 104 -5.94 8.96 -0.61
C PHE A 104 -6.64 10.25 -1.11
N GLY A 105 -7.87 10.53 -0.63
CA GLY A 105 -8.63 11.73 -1.00
C GLY A 105 -9.49 11.60 -2.25
N PHE A 106 -9.70 10.39 -2.76
CA PHE A 106 -10.54 10.11 -3.94
C PHE A 106 -11.87 9.46 -3.54
N SER A 107 -12.86 9.53 -4.44
CA SER A 107 -14.21 9.03 -4.17
C SER A 107 -14.61 7.79 -4.97
N ASP A 108 -13.92 7.48 -6.05
CA ASP A 108 -14.16 6.27 -6.86
C ASP A 108 -13.31 5.07 -6.40
N GLU A 109 -13.58 3.89 -6.94
CA GLU A 109 -12.88 2.66 -6.57
C GLU A 109 -11.53 2.49 -7.30
N ALA A 110 -11.32 3.19 -8.41
CA ALA A 110 -10.16 2.97 -9.26
C ALA A 110 -8.85 3.27 -8.52
N ILE A 111 -8.83 4.34 -7.73
CA ILE A 111 -7.63 4.71 -6.96
C ILE A 111 -7.36 3.73 -5.82
N GLY A 112 -8.38 3.11 -5.23
CA GLY A 112 -8.21 2.02 -4.27
C GLY A 112 -7.60 0.78 -4.91
N LYS A 113 -8.07 0.40 -6.10
CA LYS A 113 -7.48 -0.68 -6.91
C LYS A 113 -6.04 -0.36 -7.28
N LEU A 114 -5.77 0.88 -7.73
CA LEU A 114 -4.42 1.37 -8.00
C LEU A 114 -3.50 1.23 -6.78
N GLY A 115 -3.96 1.62 -5.59
CA GLY A 115 -3.21 1.46 -4.34
C GLY A 115 -2.86 0.01 -4.05
N LYS A 116 -3.77 -0.93 -4.33
CA LYS A 116 -3.54 -2.37 -4.14
C LYS A 116 -2.46 -2.93 -5.07
N LEU A 117 -2.27 -2.39 -6.27
CA LEU A 117 -1.18 -2.80 -7.17
C LEU A 117 0.19 -2.58 -6.54
N TYR A 118 0.34 -1.57 -5.68
CA TYR A 118 1.60 -1.24 -5.02
C TYR A 118 1.86 -2.05 -3.73
N LEU A 119 0.97 -2.96 -3.31
CA LEU A 119 1.14 -3.71 -2.05
C LEU A 119 2.30 -4.71 -2.06
N GLU A 120 2.83 -5.07 -3.23
CA GLU A 120 4.08 -5.86 -3.31
C GLU A 120 5.32 -5.02 -2.92
N GLU A 121 5.26 -3.70 -3.10
CA GLU A 121 6.36 -2.77 -2.81
C GLU A 121 6.17 -1.99 -1.50
N ALA A 122 4.93 -1.87 -1.03
CA ALA A 122 4.56 -1.05 0.12
C ALA A 122 3.66 -1.85 1.06
N SER A 123 3.85 -1.66 2.36
CA SER A 123 3.13 -2.42 3.38
C SER A 123 2.25 -1.56 4.27
N THR A 124 2.37 -0.23 4.19
CA THR A 124 1.64 0.72 5.04
C THR A 124 1.05 1.85 4.21
N LEU A 125 0.07 2.56 4.76
CA LEU A 125 -0.53 3.72 4.09
C LEU A 125 0.50 4.84 3.85
N SER A 126 1.43 5.03 4.79
CA SER A 126 2.50 6.04 4.64
C SER A 126 3.48 5.73 3.52
N GLU A 127 3.61 4.46 3.11
CA GLU A 127 4.42 4.05 1.96
C GLU A 127 3.63 4.10 0.64
N LEU A 128 2.32 3.84 0.69
CA LEU A 128 1.44 3.87 -0.48
C LEU A 128 1.11 5.29 -0.93
N GLU A 129 0.81 6.17 0.01
CA GLU A 129 0.34 7.54 -0.27
C GLU A 129 1.30 8.33 -1.18
N PRO A 130 2.62 8.36 -0.96
CA PRO A 130 3.56 9.03 -1.86
C PRO A 130 3.56 8.47 -3.28
N LYS A 131 3.37 7.15 -3.44
CA LYS A 131 3.32 6.49 -4.77
C LYS A 131 2.07 6.94 -5.54
N ILE A 132 0.92 6.99 -4.87
CA ILE A 132 -0.33 7.46 -5.48
C ILE A 132 -0.25 8.96 -5.79
N LYS A 133 0.22 9.77 -4.86
CA LYS A 133 0.40 11.23 -5.07
C LYS A 133 1.35 11.54 -6.22
N ALA A 134 2.42 10.75 -6.40
CA ALA A 134 3.36 10.94 -7.50
C ALA A 134 2.71 10.79 -8.88
N ILE A 135 1.70 9.92 -9.00
CA ILE A 135 0.96 9.73 -10.27
C ILE A 135 0.22 11.02 -10.68
N PHE A 136 -0.31 11.78 -9.73
CA PHE A 136 -1.05 13.01 -9.95
C PHE A 136 -0.21 14.30 -9.76
N ALA A 137 1.07 14.14 -9.43
CA ALA A 137 1.98 15.28 -9.28
C ALA A 137 2.47 15.77 -10.65
N PRO A 138 2.85 17.07 -10.78
CA PRO A 138 3.48 17.59 -12.00
C PRO A 138 4.65 16.72 -12.45
N LYS A 139 4.77 16.51 -13.76
CA LYS A 139 5.78 15.60 -14.32
C LYS A 139 7.17 16.24 -14.31
N ASN A 140 8.16 15.43 -13.92
CA ASN A 140 9.55 15.85 -13.98
C ASN A 140 10.13 15.54 -15.37
N PHE A 141 10.43 16.61 -16.14
CA PHE A 141 11.07 16.55 -17.44
C PHE A 141 12.59 16.76 -17.38
N ASP A 142 13.20 16.81 -16.20
CA ASP A 142 14.66 16.88 -16.05
C ASP A 142 15.27 15.47 -15.99
N ASN A 143 15.24 14.78 -17.14
CA ASN A 143 15.73 13.42 -17.29
C ASN A 143 16.08 13.12 -18.76
N GLU A 144 16.74 11.99 -19.02
CA GLU A 144 17.17 11.56 -20.37
C GLU A 144 16.01 11.35 -21.36
N TRP A 145 14.78 11.21 -20.90
CA TRP A 145 13.57 10.93 -21.70
C TRP A 145 12.66 12.14 -21.89
N ALA A 146 13.13 13.33 -21.52
CA ALA A 146 12.30 14.55 -21.53
C ALA A 146 11.63 14.85 -22.90
N ASN A 147 12.33 14.61 -24.00
CA ASN A 147 11.82 14.88 -25.35
C ASN A 147 10.71 13.89 -25.72
N GLU A 148 10.91 12.60 -25.45
CA GLU A 148 9.92 11.56 -25.70
C GLU A 148 8.69 11.74 -24.80
N MET A 149 8.88 12.10 -23.53
CA MET A 149 7.78 12.43 -22.61
C MET A 149 6.94 13.58 -23.14
N LYS A 150 7.55 14.69 -23.57
CA LYS A 150 6.86 15.84 -24.14
C LYS A 150 6.13 15.48 -25.42
N THR A 151 6.73 14.66 -26.28
CA THR A 151 6.10 14.18 -27.52
C THR A 151 4.86 13.35 -27.22
N ILE A 152 4.97 12.39 -26.27
CA ILE A 152 3.84 11.56 -25.85
C ILE A 152 2.77 12.42 -25.18
N GLN A 153 3.14 13.34 -24.27
CA GLN A 153 2.20 14.25 -23.61
C GLN A 153 1.41 15.06 -24.64
N ALA A 154 2.08 15.65 -25.65
CA ALA A 154 1.43 16.49 -26.64
C ALA A 154 0.36 15.74 -27.45
N ILE A 155 0.64 14.49 -27.87
CA ILE A 155 -0.35 13.71 -28.64
C ILE A 155 -1.52 13.21 -27.78
N LEU A 156 -1.30 13.03 -26.45
CA LEU A 156 -2.32 12.55 -25.54
C LEU A 156 -3.30 13.65 -25.10
N GLN A 157 -2.95 14.93 -25.25
CA GLN A 157 -3.86 16.05 -24.92
C GLN A 157 -5.14 16.05 -25.76
N ASP A 158 -5.03 15.68 -27.05
CA ASP A 158 -6.13 15.62 -27.99
C ASP A 158 -6.54 14.18 -28.36
N ALA A 159 -6.04 13.18 -27.62
CA ALA A 159 -6.31 11.78 -27.91
C ALA A 159 -7.77 11.41 -27.57
N PRO A 160 -8.40 10.52 -28.36
CA PRO A 160 -9.68 9.95 -27.97
C PRO A 160 -9.55 9.12 -26.69
N TYR A 161 -10.68 8.95 -26.00
CA TYR A 161 -10.72 8.02 -24.86
C TYR A 161 -10.48 6.58 -25.36
N MET A 162 -9.51 5.92 -24.79
CA MET A 162 -9.16 4.53 -25.07
C MET A 162 -9.39 3.70 -23.80
N SER A 163 -10.22 2.68 -23.87
CA SER A 163 -10.59 1.84 -22.72
C SER A 163 -9.59 0.73 -22.46
N ASP A 164 -8.83 0.35 -23.46
CA ASP A 164 -7.87 -0.75 -23.45
C ASP A 164 -6.43 -0.24 -23.56
N TYR A 165 -5.51 -0.88 -22.84
CA TYR A 165 -4.10 -0.48 -22.81
C TYR A 165 -3.38 -0.74 -24.13
N ASP A 166 -3.73 -1.82 -24.85
CA ASP A 166 -3.10 -2.10 -26.14
C ASP A 166 -3.54 -1.10 -27.19
N GLU A 167 -4.80 -0.66 -27.16
CA GLU A 167 -5.30 0.44 -28.00
C GLU A 167 -4.53 1.75 -27.70
N PHE A 168 -4.41 2.10 -26.43
CA PHE A 168 -3.65 3.26 -25.95
C PHE A 168 -2.17 3.22 -26.39
N LYS A 169 -1.49 2.10 -26.17
CA LYS A 169 -0.12 1.88 -26.57
C LYS A 169 0.07 1.99 -28.10
N ASN A 170 -0.82 1.34 -28.88
CA ASN A 170 -0.75 1.34 -30.33
C ASN A 170 -1.01 2.74 -30.90
N TYR A 171 -1.91 3.51 -30.32
CA TYR A 171 -2.13 4.92 -30.68
C TYR A 171 -0.84 5.75 -30.52
N ILE A 172 -0.13 5.60 -29.40
CA ILE A 172 1.14 6.30 -29.17
C ILE A 172 2.19 5.86 -30.21
N ILE A 173 2.33 4.55 -30.46
CA ILE A 173 3.27 4.02 -31.45
C ILE A 173 2.99 4.59 -32.85
N GLU A 174 1.73 4.61 -33.28
CA GLU A 174 1.31 5.12 -34.59
C GLU A 174 1.64 6.61 -34.74
N LYS A 175 1.35 7.41 -33.72
CA LYS A 175 1.53 8.87 -33.75
C LYS A 175 2.99 9.32 -33.59
N THR A 176 3.82 8.54 -32.85
CA THR A 176 5.19 8.97 -32.51
C THR A 176 6.28 8.15 -33.20
N GLY A 177 5.98 6.92 -33.64
CA GLY A 177 6.98 5.95 -34.10
C GLY A 177 7.89 5.37 -33.01
N LEU A 178 7.70 5.76 -31.73
CA LEU A 178 8.51 5.27 -30.61
C LEU A 178 8.26 3.78 -30.36
N LYS A 179 9.33 3.03 -30.02
CA LYS A 179 9.28 1.57 -29.77
C LYS A 179 10.26 1.17 -28.68
N GLY A 180 10.02 0.00 -28.08
CA GLY A 180 10.93 -0.57 -27.09
C GLY A 180 11.22 0.39 -25.92
N LYS A 181 12.49 0.55 -25.56
CA LYS A 181 12.92 1.37 -24.44
C LYS A 181 12.51 2.85 -24.57
N SER A 182 12.59 3.40 -25.81
CA SER A 182 12.23 4.80 -26.09
C SER A 182 10.71 5.08 -26.02
N LEU A 183 9.88 4.04 -25.96
CA LEU A 183 8.46 4.17 -25.67
C LEU A 183 8.17 3.92 -24.17
N PHE A 184 8.59 2.76 -23.64
CA PHE A 184 8.12 2.31 -22.34
C PHE A 184 8.71 3.08 -21.16
N LYS A 185 9.96 3.58 -21.24
CA LYS A 185 10.57 4.37 -20.18
C LYS A 185 9.91 5.75 -20.04
N PRO A 186 9.83 6.59 -21.10
CA PRO A 186 9.15 7.88 -21.00
C PRO A 186 7.65 7.73 -20.69
N LEU A 187 6.98 6.71 -21.22
CA LEU A 187 5.58 6.46 -20.92
C LEU A 187 5.36 6.14 -19.43
N ARG A 188 6.21 5.29 -18.83
CA ARG A 188 6.15 5.00 -17.39
C ARG A 188 6.38 6.26 -16.55
N LEU A 189 7.42 7.03 -16.87
CA LEU A 189 7.69 8.30 -16.18
C LEU A 189 6.53 9.27 -16.31
N LEU A 190 5.94 9.39 -17.49
CA LEU A 190 4.80 10.27 -17.74
C LEU A 190 3.54 9.84 -16.96
N LEU A 191 3.28 8.53 -16.84
CA LEU A 191 2.11 8.03 -16.14
C LEU A 191 2.31 7.94 -14.62
N THR A 192 3.54 7.76 -14.13
CA THR A 192 3.76 7.39 -12.71
C THR A 192 4.76 8.27 -11.97
N ASN A 193 5.53 9.13 -12.64
CA ASN A 193 6.70 9.82 -12.08
C ASN A 193 7.74 8.85 -11.48
N ALA A 194 7.74 7.57 -11.84
CA ALA A 194 8.64 6.55 -11.30
C ALA A 194 9.23 5.69 -12.42
N GLU A 195 10.49 5.24 -12.24
CA GLU A 195 11.16 4.36 -13.21
C GLU A 195 10.70 2.90 -13.10
N HIS A 196 10.23 2.50 -11.92
CA HIS A 196 9.82 1.15 -11.56
C HIS A 196 8.44 1.15 -10.91
N GLY A 197 7.81 -0.01 -10.84
CA GLY A 197 6.49 -0.18 -10.24
C GLY A 197 5.69 -1.28 -10.92
N PRO A 198 4.40 -1.41 -10.57
CA PRO A 198 3.48 -2.39 -11.16
C PRO A 198 3.39 -2.31 -12.67
N ASP A 199 2.77 -3.29 -13.30
CA ASP A 199 2.59 -3.32 -14.76
C ASP A 199 1.81 -2.08 -15.26
N LEU A 200 2.27 -1.49 -16.37
CA LEU A 200 1.64 -0.28 -16.91
C LEU A 200 0.22 -0.51 -17.42
N SER A 201 -0.11 -1.70 -17.87
CA SER A 201 -1.48 -2.02 -18.29
C SER A 201 -2.45 -2.03 -17.11
N GLU A 202 -2.00 -2.56 -15.96
CA GLU A 202 -2.79 -2.55 -14.73
C GLU A 202 -2.95 -1.14 -14.18
N ILE A 203 -1.87 -0.34 -14.15
CA ILE A 203 -1.93 1.07 -13.76
C ILE A 203 -2.87 1.84 -14.67
N TYR A 204 -2.70 1.75 -16.00
CA TYR A 204 -3.53 2.45 -16.99
C TYR A 204 -5.01 2.14 -16.79
N SER A 205 -5.36 0.88 -16.54
CA SER A 205 -6.74 0.46 -16.29
C SER A 205 -7.42 1.24 -15.16
N GLN A 206 -6.65 1.72 -14.17
CA GLN A 206 -7.17 2.46 -13.04
C GLN A 206 -7.12 3.98 -13.23
N ILE A 207 -6.19 4.50 -14.04
CA ILE A 207 -5.99 5.95 -14.22
C ILE A 207 -6.53 6.50 -15.55
N LYS A 208 -7.01 5.66 -16.45
CA LYS A 208 -7.48 6.08 -17.81
C LYS A 208 -8.54 7.18 -17.80
N SER A 209 -9.39 7.21 -16.78
CA SER A 209 -10.40 8.29 -16.62
C SER A 209 -9.79 9.62 -16.13
N TYR A 210 -8.56 9.58 -15.63
CA TYR A 210 -7.78 10.72 -15.13
C TYR A 210 -6.60 11.06 -16.04
N LEU A 211 -6.55 10.49 -17.26
CA LEU A 211 -5.34 10.55 -18.10
C LEU A 211 -4.82 11.97 -18.28
N LEU A 212 -5.69 12.94 -18.59
CA LEU A 212 -5.30 14.33 -18.80
C LEU A 212 -4.75 14.98 -17.52
N GLU A 213 -5.32 14.66 -16.36
CA GLU A 213 -4.82 15.13 -15.07
C GLU A 213 -3.48 14.48 -14.73
N VAL A 214 -3.35 13.17 -15.00
CA VAL A 214 -2.12 12.43 -14.75
C VAL A 214 -0.95 12.92 -15.59
N ILE A 215 -1.17 13.28 -16.86
CA ILE A 215 -0.08 13.71 -17.77
C ILE A 215 0.21 15.22 -17.73
N SER A 216 -0.55 15.98 -16.92
CA SER A 216 -0.43 17.45 -16.83
C SER A 216 0.84 17.95 -16.15
#